data_e775e27eaa1a36b27078696f02b89938
#
_entry.id   e775e27eaa1a36b27078696f02b89938
#
_cell.length_a   1.000
_cell.length_b   1.000
_cell.length_c   1.000
_cell.angle_alpha   90.00
_cell.angle_beta   90.00
_cell.angle_gamma   90.00
#
_symmetry.space_group_name_H-M   'P 1'
#
loop_
_entity.id
_entity.type
_entity.pdbx_description
1 polymer ?
#
loop_
_entity_poly.entity_id
_entity_poly.type
_entity_poly.pdbx_seq_one_letter_code
_entity_poly.pdbx_strand_id
1 'polypeptide(L)'
;NLRSDLARVWGAKREVSVVQLRLYTKDGRFEVTPFTGVIPNDDFIVYYPSGIRVGYHLSESFTVELSGTFAPESASDLGAFLTETVQLKRADIQETFSSFYTTNVLWAPAYGKISLLGTKLTHFETYVGVGIGLFATKNVPESNPDGVEEMKPSGNTVLGFRWFISDRFNVRTEYRQHFFQKFGGGVSIPVEMSLGLGVTI
;
A
#
# COMPACT_ATOMS: atom_id res chain seq x y z
N ASN A 1 49.76 -34.60 11.56
CA ASN A 1 49.59 -34.21 10.16
C ASN A 1 48.79 -32.90 10.13
N LEU A 2 49.42 -31.79 9.74
CA LEU A 2 48.86 -30.41 9.81
C LEU A 2 47.44 -30.29 9.27
N ARG A 3 47.09 -31.08 8.25
CA ARG A 3 45.73 -31.10 7.64
C ARG A 3 44.68 -31.74 8.55
N SER A 4 45.03 -32.73 9.33
CA SER A 4 44.13 -33.38 10.28
C SER A 4 43.88 -32.50 11.51
N ASP A 5 44.89 -31.74 11.91
CA ASP A 5 44.79 -30.83 13.05
C ASP A 5 44.02 -29.55 12.68
N LEU A 6 44.20 -29.05 11.45
CA LEU A 6 43.37 -27.93 10.92
C LEU A 6 41.90 -28.34 10.75
N ALA A 7 41.61 -29.54 10.28
CA ALA A 7 40.25 -30.05 10.19
C ALA A 7 39.58 -30.22 11.56
N ARG A 8 40.37 -30.48 12.60
CA ARG A 8 39.86 -30.60 13.98
C ARG A 8 39.59 -29.26 14.64
N VAL A 9 40.39 -28.22 14.29
CA VAL A 9 40.24 -26.86 14.86
C VAL A 9 39.24 -26.03 14.07
N TRP A 10 39.15 -26.20 12.74
CA TRP A 10 38.25 -25.44 11.88
C TRP A 10 36.94 -26.16 11.60
N GLY A 11 36.68 -27.28 12.27
CA GLY A 11 35.39 -27.97 12.25
C GLY A 11 34.87 -28.26 10.84
N ALA A 12 34.26 -29.40 10.65
CA ALA A 12 33.41 -29.62 9.49
C ALA A 12 32.52 -28.41 9.31
N LYS A 13 32.44 -27.87 8.05
CA LYS A 13 31.48 -26.82 7.68
C LYS A 13 30.14 -27.14 8.35
N ARG A 14 29.87 -26.55 9.50
CA ARG A 14 28.52 -26.50 10.03
C ARG A 14 27.78 -25.65 9.07
N GLU A 15 27.02 -26.25 8.20
CA GLU A 15 25.88 -25.57 7.60
C GLU A 15 24.95 -25.21 8.74
N VAL A 16 25.20 -24.06 9.33
CA VAL A 16 24.25 -23.43 10.24
C VAL A 16 23.14 -22.93 9.35
N SER A 17 22.22 -23.82 9.03
CA SER A 17 20.93 -23.41 8.49
C SER A 17 20.23 -22.62 9.59
N VAL A 18 20.48 -21.31 9.65
CA VAL A 18 19.76 -20.39 10.53
C VAL A 18 18.39 -20.20 9.93
N VAL A 19 17.53 -21.21 10.07
CA VAL A 19 16.10 -21.02 9.88
C VAL A 19 15.67 -20.14 11.05
N GLN A 20 15.57 -18.85 10.81
CA GLN A 20 15.00 -17.91 11.77
C GLN A 20 13.54 -18.29 11.96
N LEU A 21 13.19 -18.91 13.08
CA LEU A 21 11.79 -19.17 13.43
C LEU A 21 11.06 -17.82 13.46
N ARG A 22 10.05 -17.67 12.62
CA ARG A 22 9.13 -16.52 12.69
C ARG A 22 8.37 -16.62 14.00
N LEU A 23 8.41 -15.56 14.79
CA LEU A 23 7.67 -15.51 16.06
C LEU A 23 6.17 -15.34 15.80
N TYR A 24 5.83 -14.59 14.74
CA TYR A 24 4.45 -14.28 14.35
C TYR A 24 4.14 -15.00 13.06
N THR A 25 3.34 -16.08 13.15
CA THR A 25 2.89 -16.86 12.00
C THR A 25 1.57 -16.32 11.49
N LYS A 26 1.42 -16.20 10.18
CA LYS A 26 0.23 -15.68 9.52
C LYS A 26 -0.37 -16.64 8.49
N ASP A 27 0.26 -17.76 8.24
CA ASP A 27 -0.19 -18.78 7.28
C ASP A 27 -1.63 -19.23 7.56
N GLY A 28 -2.47 -19.24 6.52
CA GLY A 28 -3.87 -19.65 6.60
C GLY A 28 -4.79 -18.68 7.37
N ARG A 29 -4.34 -17.47 7.71
CA ARG A 29 -5.10 -16.49 8.49
C ARG A 29 -5.65 -15.36 7.63
N PHE A 30 -6.74 -14.77 8.09
CA PHE A 30 -7.25 -13.50 7.57
C PHE A 30 -6.66 -12.32 8.32
N GLU A 31 -6.49 -11.22 7.61
CA GLU A 31 -6.10 -9.94 8.18
C GLU A 31 -7.07 -8.86 7.72
N VAL A 32 -7.59 -8.07 8.64
CA VAL A 32 -8.42 -6.89 8.36
C VAL A 32 -7.66 -5.66 8.77
N THR A 33 -7.50 -4.72 7.84
CA THR A 33 -6.69 -3.51 8.05
C THR A 33 -7.48 -2.27 7.65
N PRO A 34 -8.15 -1.58 8.60
CA PRO A 34 -8.56 -0.21 8.39
C PRO A 34 -7.33 0.67 8.19
N PHE A 35 -7.42 1.63 7.26
CA PHE A 35 -6.32 2.52 6.93
C PHE A 35 -6.79 3.91 6.57
N THR A 36 -5.89 4.86 6.66
CA THR A 36 -6.01 6.21 6.12
C THR A 36 -4.71 6.61 5.46
N GLY A 37 -4.77 7.62 4.58
CA GLY A 37 -3.60 8.02 3.81
C GLY A 37 -3.73 9.38 3.15
N VAL A 38 -2.82 9.66 2.24
CA VAL A 38 -2.79 10.85 1.42
C VAL A 38 -2.35 10.51 -0.01
N ILE A 39 -2.94 11.16 -0.99
CA ILE A 39 -2.53 11.14 -2.39
C ILE A 39 -2.20 12.59 -2.79
N PRO A 40 -0.91 12.98 -2.73
CA PRO A 40 -0.50 14.38 -2.86
C PRO A 40 -0.10 14.80 -4.28
N ASN A 41 -0.09 13.89 -5.24
CA ASN A 41 0.56 14.13 -6.53
C ASN A 41 -0.34 14.76 -7.61
N ASP A 42 -1.32 15.53 -7.17
CA ASP A 42 -2.06 16.46 -8.01
C ASP A 42 -1.78 17.91 -7.53
N ASP A 43 -1.41 18.79 -8.44
CA ASP A 43 -1.06 20.19 -8.08
C ASP A 43 -2.27 20.96 -7.52
N PHE A 44 -3.50 20.55 -7.87
CA PHE A 44 -4.73 21.28 -7.53
C PHE A 44 -5.59 20.60 -6.48
N ILE A 45 -5.49 19.27 -6.35
CA ILE A 45 -6.33 18.46 -5.47
C ILE A 45 -5.47 17.48 -4.69
N VAL A 46 -5.68 17.45 -3.38
CA VAL A 46 -5.13 16.43 -2.48
C VAL A 46 -6.25 15.51 -2.05
N TYR A 47 -6.06 14.20 -2.16
CA TYR A 47 -7.02 13.22 -1.69
C TYR A 47 -6.58 12.63 -0.36
N TYR A 48 -7.55 12.34 0.50
CA TYR A 48 -7.34 11.68 1.80
C TYR A 48 -8.03 10.31 1.79
N PRO A 49 -7.40 9.30 1.16
CA PRO A 49 -7.98 7.96 1.09
C PRO A 49 -8.13 7.37 2.50
N SER A 50 -9.27 6.75 2.71
CA SER A 50 -9.56 5.93 3.89
C SER A 50 -10.38 4.72 3.49
N GLY A 51 -10.17 3.59 4.16
CA GLY A 51 -10.85 2.37 3.77
C GLY A 51 -10.47 1.16 4.58
N ILE A 52 -10.78 0.01 4.02
CA ILE A 52 -10.51 -1.29 4.63
C ILE A 52 -9.83 -2.19 3.60
N ARG A 53 -8.78 -2.89 4.06
CA ARG A 53 -8.12 -3.97 3.33
C ARG A 53 -8.40 -5.28 4.03
N VAL A 54 -8.75 -6.30 3.28
CA VAL A 54 -8.97 -7.66 3.77
C VAL A 54 -7.98 -8.57 3.04
N GLY A 55 -7.05 -9.13 3.78
CA GLY A 55 -6.02 -10.04 3.27
C GLY A 55 -6.27 -11.46 3.72
N TYR A 56 -5.97 -12.42 2.85
CA TYR A 56 -5.84 -13.83 3.20
C TYR A 56 -4.41 -14.27 2.94
N HIS A 57 -3.75 -14.75 3.98
CA HIS A 57 -2.38 -15.23 3.90
C HIS A 57 -2.35 -16.68 3.40
N LEU A 58 -2.01 -16.85 2.11
CA LEU A 58 -1.85 -18.17 1.49
C LEU A 58 -0.65 -18.93 2.05
N SER A 59 0.34 -18.21 2.49
CA SER A 59 1.55 -18.70 3.13
C SER A 59 2.19 -17.59 3.96
N GLU A 60 3.27 -17.91 4.65
CA GLU A 60 4.08 -16.91 5.35
C GLU A 60 4.63 -15.77 4.46
N SER A 61 4.72 -16.00 3.15
CA SER A 61 5.29 -15.04 2.21
C SER A 61 4.30 -14.48 1.20
N PHE A 62 3.14 -15.13 1.00
CA PHE A 62 2.17 -14.72 0.00
C PHE A 62 0.81 -14.38 0.62
N THR A 63 0.25 -13.26 0.21
CA THR A 63 -1.07 -12.77 0.64
C THR A 63 -1.87 -12.32 -0.57
N VAL A 64 -3.15 -12.68 -0.62
CA VAL A 64 -4.12 -12.06 -1.53
C VAL A 64 -4.92 -11.06 -0.72
N GLU A 65 -5.05 -9.84 -1.24
CA GLU A 65 -5.69 -8.73 -0.55
C GLU A 65 -6.76 -8.08 -1.42
N LEU A 66 -7.92 -7.81 -0.83
CA LEU A 66 -8.97 -6.97 -1.38
C LEU A 66 -8.99 -5.64 -0.62
N SER A 67 -9.15 -4.54 -1.33
CA SER A 67 -9.22 -3.20 -0.75
C SER A 67 -10.41 -2.44 -1.28
N GLY A 68 -11.14 -1.79 -0.38
CA GLY A 68 -12.14 -0.80 -0.69
C GLY A 68 -11.75 0.53 -0.08
N THR A 69 -11.66 1.58 -0.90
CA THR A 69 -11.15 2.89 -0.53
C THR A 69 -12.13 3.99 -0.92
N PHE A 70 -12.41 4.88 0.00
CA PHE A 70 -13.09 6.16 -0.23
C PHE A 70 -12.04 7.26 -0.12
N ALA A 71 -11.97 8.14 -1.11
CA ALA A 71 -10.95 9.17 -1.24
C ALA A 71 -11.58 10.57 -1.38
N PRO A 72 -12.01 11.20 -0.26
CA PRO A 72 -12.50 12.56 -0.30
C PRO A 72 -11.40 13.51 -0.79
N GLU A 73 -11.82 14.45 -1.64
CA GLU A 73 -10.93 15.47 -2.18
C GLU A 73 -10.89 16.71 -1.29
N SER A 74 -9.75 17.38 -1.26
CA SER A 74 -9.56 18.71 -0.70
C SER A 74 -8.81 19.57 -1.69
N ALA A 75 -9.17 20.84 -1.81
CA ALA A 75 -8.41 21.77 -2.63
C ALA A 75 -7.02 21.93 -2.04
N SER A 76 -6.00 21.87 -2.88
CA SER A 76 -4.65 22.32 -2.49
C SER A 76 -4.62 23.84 -2.34
N ASP A 77 -3.59 24.40 -1.71
CA ASP A 77 -3.40 25.85 -1.58
C ASP A 77 -3.38 26.54 -2.94
N LEU A 78 -2.78 25.91 -3.95
CA LEU A 78 -2.77 26.42 -5.33
C LEU A 78 -4.16 26.34 -5.97
N GLY A 79 -4.88 25.25 -5.76
CA GLY A 79 -6.26 25.09 -6.24
C GLY A 79 -7.22 26.11 -5.62
N ALA A 80 -7.08 26.38 -4.33
CA ALA A 80 -7.85 27.41 -3.63
C ALA A 80 -7.55 28.82 -4.19
N PHE A 81 -6.28 29.15 -4.37
CA PHE A 81 -5.83 30.42 -4.96
C PHE A 81 -6.39 30.64 -6.38
N LEU A 82 -6.35 29.62 -7.24
CA LEU A 82 -6.86 29.72 -8.60
C LEU A 82 -8.39 29.89 -8.64
N THR A 83 -9.09 29.20 -7.76
CA THR A 83 -10.55 29.29 -7.68
C THR A 83 -11.02 30.65 -7.13
N GLU A 84 -10.35 31.17 -6.10
CA GLU A 84 -10.71 32.40 -5.43
C GLU A 84 -10.23 33.66 -6.18
N THR A 85 -9.01 33.61 -6.73
CA THR A 85 -8.39 34.81 -7.33
C THR A 85 -8.59 34.89 -8.84
N VAL A 86 -8.56 33.77 -9.54
CA VAL A 86 -8.61 33.71 -11.02
C VAL A 86 -10.02 33.32 -11.50
N GLN A 87 -10.92 32.91 -10.59
CA GLN A 87 -12.30 32.48 -10.87
C GLN A 87 -12.41 31.33 -11.90
N LEU A 88 -11.35 30.52 -12.01
CA LEU A 88 -11.38 29.30 -12.82
C LEU A 88 -12.31 28.29 -12.16
N LYS A 89 -13.27 27.76 -12.91
CA LYS A 89 -14.15 26.70 -12.41
C LYS A 89 -13.36 25.41 -12.30
N ARG A 90 -13.44 24.74 -11.15
CA ARG A 90 -12.83 23.44 -10.88
C ARG A 90 -13.13 22.38 -11.95
N ALA A 91 -14.35 22.44 -12.52
CA ALA A 91 -14.83 21.53 -13.53
C ALA A 91 -14.04 21.56 -14.86
N ASP A 92 -13.35 22.67 -15.14
CA ASP A 92 -12.64 22.88 -16.41
C ASP A 92 -11.24 22.26 -16.42
N ILE A 93 -10.78 21.76 -15.25
CA ILE A 93 -9.35 21.50 -15.05
C ILE A 93 -9.03 20.01 -14.90
N GLN A 94 -9.92 19.17 -14.31
CA GLN A 94 -9.52 17.79 -13.98
C GLN A 94 -10.65 16.79 -13.78
N GLU A 95 -10.35 15.55 -14.19
CA GLU A 95 -11.07 14.35 -13.80
C GLU A 95 -10.77 14.02 -12.33
N THR A 96 -11.80 13.93 -11.50
CA THR A 96 -11.68 13.55 -10.09
C THR A 96 -12.09 12.09 -9.88
N PHE A 97 -11.64 11.48 -8.80
CA PHE A 97 -12.09 10.16 -8.38
C PHE A 97 -12.57 10.20 -6.92
N SER A 98 -13.60 9.44 -6.61
CA SER A 98 -14.22 9.42 -5.28
C SER A 98 -13.93 8.16 -4.50
N SER A 99 -13.82 7.05 -5.19
CA SER A 99 -13.57 5.73 -4.58
C SER A 99 -12.84 4.81 -5.54
N PHE A 100 -12.18 3.81 -4.99
CA PHE A 100 -11.55 2.77 -5.80
C PHE A 100 -11.48 1.44 -5.04
N TYR A 101 -11.47 0.37 -5.81
CA TYR A 101 -11.41 -1.01 -5.32
C TYR A 101 -10.24 -1.72 -5.98
N THR A 102 -9.45 -2.45 -5.21
CA THR A 102 -8.29 -3.17 -5.76
C THR A 102 -8.20 -4.58 -5.22
N THR A 103 -7.66 -5.47 -6.06
CA THR A 103 -7.27 -6.83 -5.69
C THR A 103 -5.78 -6.95 -5.93
N ASN A 104 -5.04 -7.40 -4.93
CA ASN A 104 -3.59 -7.43 -4.94
C ASN A 104 -3.05 -8.81 -4.57
N VAL A 105 -1.92 -9.17 -5.15
CA VAL A 105 -1.06 -10.25 -4.67
C VAL A 105 0.17 -9.62 -4.07
N LEU A 106 0.42 -9.90 -2.80
CA LEU A 106 1.54 -9.37 -2.02
C LEU A 106 2.53 -10.49 -1.76
N TRP A 107 3.80 -10.21 -1.95
CA TRP A 107 4.92 -11.07 -1.64
C TRP A 107 5.82 -10.41 -0.61
N ALA A 108 6.09 -11.13 0.48
CA ALA A 108 6.92 -10.69 1.59
C ALA A 108 8.28 -11.41 1.58
N PRO A 109 9.28 -10.88 0.86
CA PRO A 109 10.60 -11.49 0.76
C PRO A 109 11.43 -11.37 2.03
N ALA A 110 11.19 -10.34 2.85
CA ALA A 110 12.05 -10.04 3.98
C ALA A 110 11.27 -9.96 5.29
N TYR A 111 11.70 -10.75 6.26
CA TYR A 111 11.26 -10.70 7.65
C TYR A 111 12.48 -10.44 8.53
N GLY A 112 12.40 -9.45 9.39
CA GLY A 112 13.52 -9.02 10.21
C GLY A 112 13.12 -8.70 11.64
N LYS A 113 14.15 -8.47 12.46
CA LYS A 113 14.04 -8.01 13.84
C LYS A 113 14.85 -6.74 13.98
N ILE A 114 14.27 -5.73 14.58
CA ILE A 114 14.96 -4.49 14.90
C ILE A 114 14.78 -4.17 16.38
N SER A 115 15.85 -3.74 17.03
CA SER A 115 15.77 -3.22 18.39
C SER A 115 15.42 -1.74 18.35
N LEU A 116 14.19 -1.41 18.69
CA LEU A 116 13.77 -0.03 18.83
C LEU A 116 14.19 0.48 20.21
N LEU A 117 14.95 1.59 20.23
CA LEU A 117 15.42 2.25 21.47
C LEU A 117 16.19 1.33 22.45
N GLY A 118 16.80 0.26 21.94
CA GLY A 118 17.70 -0.61 22.73
C GLY A 118 17.02 -1.54 23.76
N THR A 119 15.68 -1.51 23.88
CA THR A 119 14.97 -2.24 24.94
C THR A 119 13.94 -3.27 24.45
N LYS A 120 13.35 -3.10 23.27
CA LYS A 120 12.36 -4.04 22.72
C LYS A 120 12.73 -4.49 21.32
N LEU A 121 12.76 -5.80 21.11
CA LEU A 121 12.85 -6.41 19.79
C LEU A 121 11.48 -6.33 19.12
N THR A 122 11.40 -5.54 18.06
CA THR A 122 10.22 -5.44 17.21
C THR A 122 10.47 -6.23 15.93
N HIS A 123 9.49 -7.00 15.51
CA HIS A 123 9.55 -7.75 14.27
C HIS A 123 8.91 -6.94 13.17
N PHE A 124 9.50 -6.98 12.00
CA PHE A 124 8.96 -6.32 10.81
C PHE A 124 9.02 -7.23 9.59
N GLU A 125 8.19 -6.93 8.64
CA GLU A 125 8.14 -7.58 7.35
C GLU A 125 8.06 -6.51 6.27
N THR A 126 8.87 -6.66 5.22
CA THR A 126 8.76 -5.85 4.01
C THR A 126 8.06 -6.68 2.94
N TYR A 127 7.11 -6.09 2.25
CA TYR A 127 6.39 -6.75 1.16
C TYR A 127 6.26 -5.83 -0.04
N VAL A 128 6.19 -6.46 -1.19
CA VAL A 128 5.89 -5.84 -2.49
C VAL A 128 4.68 -6.53 -3.09
N GLY A 129 3.96 -5.83 -3.93
CA GLY A 129 2.79 -6.41 -4.57
C GLY A 129 2.41 -5.74 -5.87
N VAL A 130 1.56 -6.44 -6.60
CA VAL A 130 0.92 -5.95 -7.81
C VAL A 130 -0.56 -6.28 -7.76
N GLY A 131 -1.36 -5.46 -8.41
CA GLY A 131 -2.79 -5.67 -8.41
C GLY A 131 -3.50 -4.99 -9.57
N ILE A 132 -4.78 -5.30 -9.63
CA ILE A 132 -5.73 -4.70 -10.57
C ILE A 132 -6.89 -4.09 -9.76
N GLY A 133 -7.58 -3.14 -10.34
CA GLY A 133 -8.68 -2.48 -9.65
C GLY A 133 -9.60 -1.71 -10.57
N LEU A 134 -10.54 -1.01 -9.94
CA LEU A 134 -11.51 -0.15 -10.57
C LEU A 134 -11.52 1.19 -9.82
N PHE A 135 -11.40 2.29 -10.55
CA PHE A 135 -11.56 3.66 -10.04
C PHE A 135 -12.91 4.20 -10.46
N ALA A 136 -13.70 4.69 -9.50
CA ALA A 136 -14.88 5.47 -9.76
C ALA A 136 -14.45 6.93 -9.99
N THR A 137 -14.43 7.34 -11.25
CA THR A 137 -14.05 8.69 -11.68
C THR A 137 -15.29 9.50 -11.98
N LYS A 138 -15.23 10.80 -11.70
CA LYS A 138 -16.26 11.76 -12.06
C LYS A 138 -15.67 12.80 -12.99
N ASN A 139 -16.28 12.93 -14.16
CA ASN A 139 -15.95 13.95 -15.14
C ASN A 139 -17.16 14.88 -15.30
N VAL A 140 -16.94 16.18 -15.34
CA VAL A 140 -18.00 17.18 -15.54
C VAL A 140 -17.75 17.88 -16.87
N PRO A 141 -18.19 17.32 -18.01
CA PRO A 141 -18.07 17.99 -19.30
C PRO A 141 -19.01 19.22 -19.36
N GLU A 142 -18.62 20.22 -20.12
CA GLU A 142 -19.45 21.45 -20.31
C GLU A 142 -20.88 21.16 -20.78
N SER A 143 -21.10 20.04 -21.45
CA SER A 143 -22.41 19.61 -21.95
C SER A 143 -23.32 18.98 -20.90
N ASN A 144 -22.78 18.59 -19.74
CA ASN A 144 -23.54 17.94 -18.67
C ASN A 144 -23.04 18.39 -17.27
N PRO A 145 -23.64 19.42 -16.67
CA PRO A 145 -23.24 19.98 -15.39
C PRO A 145 -23.40 19.00 -14.20
N ASP A 146 -24.22 17.95 -14.34
CA ASP A 146 -24.38 16.92 -13.29
C ASP A 146 -23.20 15.93 -13.21
N GLY A 147 -22.33 15.95 -14.25
CA GLY A 147 -21.19 15.06 -14.36
C GLY A 147 -21.54 13.63 -14.80
N VAL A 148 -20.56 12.94 -15.33
CA VAL A 148 -20.65 11.53 -15.71
C VAL A 148 -19.73 10.74 -14.80
N GLU A 149 -20.29 9.78 -14.09
CA GLU A 149 -19.53 8.81 -13.29
C GLU A 149 -19.16 7.60 -14.17
N GLU A 150 -17.90 7.23 -14.16
CA GLU A 150 -17.37 6.11 -14.94
C GLU A 150 -16.46 5.25 -14.07
N MET A 151 -16.58 3.92 -14.24
CA MET A 151 -15.68 2.97 -13.60
C MET A 151 -14.53 2.64 -14.55
N LYS A 152 -13.31 3.01 -14.18
CA LYS A 152 -12.13 2.80 -15.01
C LYS A 152 -11.26 1.66 -14.47
N PRO A 153 -10.84 0.75 -15.33
CA PRO A 153 -9.89 -0.28 -14.95
C PRO A 153 -8.54 0.35 -14.60
N SER A 154 -7.90 -0.21 -13.58
CA SER A 154 -6.62 0.25 -13.08
C SER A 154 -5.68 -0.89 -12.77
N GLY A 155 -4.39 -0.62 -12.82
CA GLY A 155 -3.34 -1.43 -12.24
C GLY A 155 -2.72 -0.72 -11.05
N ASN A 156 -2.07 -1.46 -10.17
CA ASN A 156 -1.31 -0.85 -9.08
C ASN A 156 -0.10 -1.69 -8.67
N THR A 157 0.88 -1.01 -8.11
CA THR A 157 2.02 -1.61 -7.43
C THR A 157 2.03 -1.18 -5.96
N VAL A 158 2.51 -2.06 -5.10
CA VAL A 158 2.54 -1.88 -3.64
C VAL A 158 3.94 -2.12 -3.13
N LEU A 159 4.41 -1.24 -2.26
CA LEU A 159 5.56 -1.44 -1.40
C LEU A 159 5.10 -1.14 0.03
N GLY A 160 5.30 -2.07 0.95
CA GLY A 160 4.85 -1.90 2.32
C GLY A 160 5.79 -2.48 3.37
N PHE A 161 5.59 -1.96 4.56
CA PHE A 161 6.21 -2.45 5.79
C PHE A 161 5.11 -2.81 6.78
N ARG A 162 5.22 -3.98 7.38
CA ARG A 162 4.36 -4.45 8.46
C ARG A 162 5.19 -4.58 9.73
N TRP A 163 4.75 -3.92 10.78
CA TRP A 163 5.36 -3.90 12.10
C TRP A 163 4.49 -4.70 13.05
N PHE A 164 4.97 -5.82 13.55
CA PHE A 164 4.21 -6.68 14.46
C PHE A 164 4.29 -6.14 15.89
N ILE A 165 3.12 -5.84 16.47
CA ILE A 165 2.98 -5.44 17.87
C ILE A 165 2.71 -6.67 18.72
N SER A 166 1.90 -7.60 18.23
CA SER A 166 1.54 -8.87 18.84
C SER A 166 1.15 -9.90 17.78
N ASP A 167 0.77 -11.12 18.20
CA ASP A 167 0.30 -12.18 17.30
C ASP A 167 -0.94 -11.78 16.48
N ARG A 168 -1.71 -10.80 16.94
CA ARG A 168 -2.95 -10.37 16.30
C ARG A 168 -2.90 -8.97 15.74
N PHE A 169 -2.02 -8.11 16.25
CA PHE A 169 -1.99 -6.69 15.91
C PHE A 169 -0.69 -6.30 15.21
N ASN A 170 -0.83 -5.58 14.12
CA ASN A 170 0.29 -5.00 13.39
C ASN A 170 -0.03 -3.58 12.92
N VAL A 171 1.00 -2.80 12.65
CA VAL A 171 0.92 -1.51 11.97
C VAL A 171 1.47 -1.68 10.57
N ARG A 172 0.78 -1.15 9.57
CA ARG A 172 1.21 -1.19 8.16
C ARG A 172 1.44 0.22 7.65
N THR A 173 2.58 0.43 7.02
CA THR A 173 2.86 1.62 6.23
C THR A 173 3.03 1.20 4.79
N GLU A 174 2.35 1.87 3.88
CA GLU A 174 2.35 1.48 2.47
C GLU A 174 2.54 2.67 1.55
N TYR A 175 3.26 2.41 0.48
CA TYR A 175 3.36 3.21 -0.71
C TYR A 175 2.69 2.43 -1.84
N ARG A 176 1.65 3.01 -2.46
CA ARG A 176 0.94 2.42 -3.59
C ARG A 176 0.97 3.36 -4.76
N GLN A 177 1.33 2.85 -5.91
CA GLN A 177 1.28 3.57 -7.15
C GLN A 177 0.19 2.97 -8.02
N HIS A 178 -0.80 3.78 -8.38
CA HIS A 178 -1.92 3.37 -9.21
C HIS A 178 -1.71 3.84 -10.65
N PHE A 179 -2.29 3.12 -11.61
CA PHE A 179 -2.21 3.43 -13.04
C PHE A 179 -3.60 3.25 -13.65
N PHE A 180 -4.18 4.31 -14.17
CA PHE A 180 -5.44 4.23 -14.91
C PHE A 180 -5.47 5.23 -16.06
N GLN A 181 -6.33 4.97 -17.07
CA GLN A 181 -6.43 5.83 -18.23
C GLN A 181 -7.23 7.08 -17.91
N LYS A 182 -6.67 8.25 -18.24
CA LYS A 182 -7.36 9.55 -18.14
C LYS A 182 -8.44 9.67 -19.20
N PHE A 183 -9.47 10.49 -18.92
CA PHE A 183 -10.39 10.95 -19.94
C PHE A 183 -9.62 11.79 -20.98
N GLY A 184 -9.87 11.57 -22.28
CA GLY A 184 -9.14 12.26 -23.36
C GLY A 184 -7.76 11.68 -23.70
N GLY A 185 -7.33 10.63 -23.04
CA GLY A 185 -6.06 9.91 -23.30
C GLY A 185 -4.95 10.25 -22.31
N GLY A 186 -3.94 9.39 -22.29
CA GLY A 186 -2.86 9.45 -21.30
C GLY A 186 -3.12 8.57 -20.09
N VAL A 187 -2.11 8.45 -19.22
CA VAL A 187 -2.16 7.63 -17.99
C VAL A 187 -2.06 8.53 -16.78
N SER A 188 -2.97 8.34 -15.81
CA SER A 188 -2.86 8.92 -14.47
C SER A 188 -2.05 7.98 -13.60
N ILE A 189 -1.16 8.53 -12.78
CA ILE A 189 -0.25 7.78 -11.92
C ILE A 189 -0.30 8.36 -10.49
N PRO A 190 -1.46 8.27 -9.80
CA PRO A 190 -1.53 8.74 -8.42
C PRO A 190 -0.75 7.84 -7.48
N VAL A 191 -0.08 8.48 -6.52
CA VAL A 191 0.69 7.83 -5.46
C VAL A 191 -0.06 7.97 -4.15
N GLU A 192 -0.38 6.84 -3.53
CA GLU A 192 -0.98 6.77 -2.22
C GLU A 192 0.08 6.42 -1.17
N MET A 193 0.15 7.21 -0.12
CA MET A 193 0.88 6.88 1.11
C MET A 193 -0.13 6.64 2.22
N SER A 194 -0.10 5.48 2.85
CA SER A 194 -1.12 5.11 3.84
C SER A 194 -0.53 4.46 5.08
N LEU A 195 -1.27 4.63 6.18
CA LEU A 195 -1.03 4.01 7.48
C LEU A 195 -2.26 3.20 7.85
N GLY A 196 -2.08 1.95 8.25
CA GLY A 196 -3.14 1.04 8.65
C GLY A 196 -2.83 0.29 9.95
N LEU A 197 -3.89 -0.17 10.59
CA LEU A 197 -3.83 -1.04 11.76
C LEU A 197 -4.38 -2.41 11.38
N GLY A 198 -3.51 -3.41 11.28
CA GLY A 198 -3.90 -4.76 10.91
C GLY A 198 -4.30 -5.60 12.13
N VAL A 199 -5.40 -6.33 11.98
CA VAL A 199 -5.87 -7.34 12.93
C VAL A 199 -5.89 -8.68 12.22
N THR A 200 -5.08 -9.62 12.69
CA THR A 200 -4.99 -11.00 12.18
C THR A 200 -5.91 -11.92 12.98
N ILE A 201 -6.72 -12.69 12.28
CA ILE A 201 -7.77 -13.59 12.82
C ILE A 201 -7.49 -15.01 12.39
#